data_2fb07481484474c0931fb042ac67119d
#
_entry.id   2fb07481484474c0931fb042ac67119d
#
_cell.length_a   1.000
_cell.length_b   1.000
_cell.length_c   1.000
_cell.angle_alpha   90.00
_cell.angle_beta   90.00
_cell.angle_gamma   90.00
#
_symmetry.space_group_name_H-M   'P 1'
#
loop_
_entity.id
_entity.type
_entity.pdbx_description
1 polymer ?
#
loop_
_entity_poly.entity_id
_entity_poly.type
_entity_poly.pdbx_seq_one_letter_code
_entity_poly.pdbx_strand_id
1 'polypeptide(L)'
;KFNELIAGVRKAVPDMVIQVGGSISFAPETEGEAAKWLSDDTRHMLADLDPQPDQVTVTINTSQMNIVEHMEDRDFVGTSFQDPTVFGTYKEMTVPAQPGWAEEHIKRLNAAGIQSAFQCYNINSFESVERLMRRGIYKGPLVLNWVAISGGMDMPNIYNFANFVRAVPDGAVLTVESSMRNVLPVN
;
A
#
# COMPACT_ATOMS: atom_id res chain seq x y z
N LYS A 1 -11.32 3.03 -16.73
CA LYS A 1 -10.69 1.68 -16.54
C LYS A 1 -10.94 1.10 -15.15
N PHE A 2 -10.65 1.83 -14.03
CA PHE A 2 -10.87 1.29 -12.68
C PHE A 2 -12.34 0.96 -12.41
N ASN A 3 -13.24 1.87 -12.71
CA ASN A 3 -14.67 1.67 -12.52
C ASN A 3 -15.19 0.46 -13.32
N GLU A 4 -14.76 0.31 -14.56
CA GLU A 4 -15.10 -0.84 -15.41
C GLU A 4 -14.56 -2.15 -14.83
N LEU A 5 -13.33 -2.14 -14.30
CA LEU A 5 -12.72 -3.31 -13.69
C LEU A 5 -13.49 -3.72 -12.42
N ILE A 6 -13.75 -2.77 -11.52
CA ILE A 6 -14.50 -3.03 -10.30
C ILE A 6 -15.90 -3.55 -10.61
N ALA A 7 -16.61 -2.93 -11.58
CA ALA A 7 -17.91 -3.38 -12.03
C ALA A 7 -17.87 -4.82 -12.60
N GLY A 8 -16.84 -5.13 -13.38
CA GLY A 8 -16.61 -6.47 -13.92
C GLY A 8 -16.40 -7.52 -12.84
N VAL A 9 -15.56 -7.21 -11.84
CA VAL A 9 -15.28 -8.10 -10.70
C VAL A 9 -16.54 -8.28 -9.86
N ARG A 10 -17.26 -7.20 -9.51
CA ARG A 10 -18.54 -7.29 -8.78
C ARG A 10 -19.55 -8.17 -9.48
N LYS A 11 -19.64 -8.07 -10.81
CA LYS A 11 -20.56 -8.92 -11.59
C LYS A 11 -20.14 -10.39 -11.59
N ALA A 12 -18.84 -10.67 -11.66
CA ALA A 12 -18.33 -12.05 -11.73
C ALA A 12 -18.34 -12.75 -10.37
N VAL A 13 -18.03 -12.02 -9.30
CA VAL A 13 -17.88 -12.54 -7.92
C VAL A 13 -18.47 -11.55 -6.91
N PRO A 14 -19.81 -11.48 -6.82
CA PRO A 14 -20.53 -10.43 -6.09
C PRO A 14 -20.20 -10.38 -4.59
N ASP A 15 -19.85 -11.52 -3.99
CA ASP A 15 -19.57 -11.65 -2.55
C ASP A 15 -18.10 -11.45 -2.19
N MET A 16 -17.24 -11.14 -3.19
CA MET A 16 -15.82 -10.92 -2.96
C MET A 16 -15.57 -9.51 -2.41
N VAL A 17 -14.75 -9.43 -1.37
CA VAL A 17 -14.21 -8.14 -0.90
C VAL A 17 -13.23 -7.60 -1.92
N ILE A 18 -13.49 -6.41 -2.43
CA ILE A 18 -12.62 -5.73 -3.40
C ILE A 18 -11.80 -4.67 -2.68
N GLN A 19 -10.50 -4.89 -2.65
CA GLN A 19 -9.54 -3.90 -2.14
C GLN A 19 -8.77 -3.28 -3.31
N VAL A 20 -8.64 -1.96 -3.30
CA VAL A 20 -7.85 -1.21 -4.28
C VAL A 20 -6.59 -0.70 -3.61
N GLY A 21 -5.44 -0.99 -4.21
CA GLY A 21 -4.14 -0.61 -3.65
C GLY A 21 -3.75 0.83 -3.98
N GLY A 22 -3.10 1.50 -3.02
CA GLY A 22 -2.57 2.85 -3.19
C GLY A 22 -1.44 2.94 -4.23
N SER A 23 -0.79 1.83 -4.56
CA SER A 23 0.28 1.75 -5.58
C SER A 23 -0.20 2.07 -7.00
N ILE A 24 -1.50 2.02 -7.27
CA ILE A 24 -2.05 2.48 -8.57
C ILE A 24 -1.81 3.96 -8.83
N SER A 25 -1.42 4.70 -7.82
CA SER A 25 -1.07 6.11 -7.93
C SER A 25 0.33 6.36 -8.51
N PHE A 26 1.08 5.30 -8.82
CA PHE A 26 2.39 5.39 -9.45
C PHE A 26 2.27 4.99 -10.93
N ALA A 27 2.27 5.98 -11.80
CA ALA A 27 2.06 5.82 -13.22
C ALA A 27 2.65 7.00 -14.01
N PRO A 28 2.86 6.89 -15.32
CA PRO A 28 3.08 8.06 -16.15
C PRO A 28 1.81 8.92 -16.22
N GLU A 29 1.95 10.23 -16.15
CA GLU A 29 0.81 11.16 -16.35
C GLU A 29 0.44 11.27 -17.81
N THR A 30 1.45 11.17 -18.70
CA THR A 30 1.28 11.19 -20.15
C THR A 30 2.01 10.04 -20.80
N GLU A 31 1.60 9.66 -22.01
CA GLU A 31 2.27 8.62 -22.78
C GLU A 31 3.74 8.97 -23.05
N GLY A 32 4.64 8.04 -22.76
CA GLY A 32 6.08 8.20 -22.96
C GLY A 32 6.85 8.85 -21.83
N GLU A 33 6.17 9.30 -20.76
CA GLU A 33 6.84 9.73 -19.53
C GLU A 33 7.24 8.56 -18.63
N ALA A 34 8.29 8.77 -17.80
CA ALA A 34 8.62 7.84 -16.75
C ALA A 34 7.51 7.79 -15.68
N ALA A 35 7.26 6.61 -15.14
CA ALA A 35 6.32 6.48 -14.03
C ALA A 35 6.81 7.28 -12.81
N LYS A 36 5.89 7.98 -12.17
CA LYS A 36 6.11 8.78 -10.96
C LYS A 36 4.90 8.72 -10.05
N TRP A 37 5.05 9.15 -8.81
CA TRP A 37 3.90 9.34 -7.94
C TRP A 37 3.06 10.50 -8.46
N LEU A 38 1.77 10.22 -8.67
CA LEU A 38 0.82 11.22 -9.13
C LEU A 38 0.58 12.29 -8.07
N SER A 39 -0.01 13.40 -8.45
CA SER A 39 -0.37 14.48 -7.52
C SER A 39 -1.25 13.99 -6.38
N ASP A 40 -1.24 14.67 -5.26
CA ASP A 40 -2.08 14.33 -4.11
C ASP A 40 -3.57 14.28 -4.48
N ASP A 41 -4.04 15.22 -5.30
CA ASP A 41 -5.43 15.24 -5.78
C ASP A 41 -5.76 14.00 -6.61
N THR A 42 -4.88 13.59 -7.51
CA THR A 42 -5.06 12.37 -8.31
C THR A 42 -5.04 11.13 -7.41
N ARG A 43 -4.18 11.08 -6.43
CA ARG A 43 -4.08 9.97 -5.47
C ARG A 43 -5.32 9.84 -4.59
N HIS A 44 -6.02 10.95 -4.33
CA HIS A 44 -7.29 10.94 -3.60
C HIS A 44 -8.47 10.39 -4.41
N MET A 45 -8.35 10.25 -5.73
CA MET A 45 -9.41 9.75 -6.61
C MET A 45 -9.95 8.36 -6.23
N LEU A 46 -9.21 7.61 -5.41
CA LEU A 46 -9.67 6.29 -4.94
C LEU A 46 -10.94 6.37 -4.10
N ALA A 47 -11.19 7.52 -3.48
CA ALA A 47 -12.43 7.78 -2.76
C ALA A 47 -13.63 8.08 -3.68
N ASP A 48 -13.38 8.36 -4.96
CA ASP A 48 -14.39 8.78 -5.93
C ASP A 48 -14.72 7.68 -6.97
N LEU A 49 -14.22 6.46 -6.75
CA LEU A 49 -14.49 5.33 -7.66
C LEU A 49 -15.97 4.91 -7.60
N ASP A 50 -16.53 4.61 -8.78
CA ASP A 50 -17.90 4.14 -8.95
C ASP A 50 -17.97 2.99 -9.97
N PRO A 51 -18.35 1.73 -9.58
CA PRO A 51 -18.74 1.36 -8.21
C PRO A 51 -17.58 1.43 -7.22
N GLN A 52 -17.92 1.69 -5.97
CA GLN A 52 -16.93 1.79 -4.90
C GLN A 52 -16.28 0.44 -4.57
N PRO A 53 -14.98 0.41 -4.25
CA PRO A 53 -14.37 -0.75 -3.61
C PRO A 53 -14.83 -0.87 -2.15
N ASP A 54 -14.67 -2.04 -1.55
CA ASP A 54 -14.94 -2.22 -0.12
C ASP A 54 -13.85 -1.61 0.74
N GLN A 55 -12.61 -1.69 0.26
CA GLN A 55 -11.43 -1.23 0.97
C GLN A 55 -10.46 -0.51 0.03
N VAL A 56 -9.75 0.46 0.58
CA VAL A 56 -8.60 1.10 -0.08
C VAL A 56 -7.39 1.02 0.84
N THR A 57 -6.26 0.63 0.29
CA THR A 57 -5.00 0.65 1.04
C THR A 57 -4.53 2.08 1.27
N VAL A 58 -4.22 2.39 2.52
CA VAL A 58 -3.69 3.68 2.94
C VAL A 58 -2.29 3.48 3.48
N THR A 59 -1.32 3.95 2.74
CA THR A 59 0.07 3.96 3.18
C THR A 59 0.24 4.94 4.35
N ILE A 60 0.90 4.49 5.40
CA ILE A 60 1.18 5.29 6.59
C ILE A 60 2.68 5.51 6.72
N ASN A 61 3.06 6.76 6.78
CA ASN A 61 4.42 7.30 6.77
C ASN A 61 5.12 7.13 5.40
N THR A 62 5.82 8.17 4.99
CA THR A 62 6.70 8.11 3.83
C THR A 62 7.80 7.10 4.06
N SER A 63 8.02 6.22 3.11
CA SER A 63 9.07 5.20 3.18
C SER A 63 9.80 5.07 1.86
N GLN A 64 11.06 4.69 1.94
CA GLN A 64 11.84 4.31 0.78
C GLN A 64 11.40 2.91 0.33
N MET A 65 11.18 2.73 -0.96
CA MET A 65 10.81 1.45 -1.57
C MET A 65 11.90 1.02 -2.54
N ASN A 66 13.00 0.52 -2.01
CA ASN A 66 14.15 0.14 -2.83
C ASN A 66 14.17 -1.38 -3.09
N ILE A 67 13.25 -1.85 -3.92
CA ILE A 67 13.16 -3.27 -4.27
C ILE A 67 14.30 -3.75 -5.16
N VAL A 68 14.90 -2.85 -5.94
CA VAL A 68 15.94 -3.24 -6.92
C VAL A 68 17.26 -3.62 -6.27
N GLU A 69 17.58 -3.12 -5.07
CA GLU A 69 18.80 -3.50 -4.35
C GLU A 69 18.84 -4.96 -3.89
N HIS A 70 17.67 -5.61 -3.86
CA HIS A 70 17.55 -7.02 -3.48
C HIS A 70 17.46 -7.96 -4.67
N MET A 71 17.52 -7.43 -5.90
CA MET A 71 17.50 -8.19 -7.13
C MET A 71 18.93 -8.51 -7.60
N GLU A 72 19.09 -9.66 -8.22
CA GLU A 72 20.32 -10.06 -8.91
C GLU A 72 20.14 -9.89 -10.41
N ASP A 73 21.21 -9.73 -11.18
CA ASP A 73 21.17 -9.53 -12.63
C ASP A 73 20.30 -10.58 -13.35
N ARG A 74 20.27 -11.81 -12.86
CA ARG A 74 19.43 -12.88 -13.40
C ARG A 74 17.93 -12.62 -13.25
N ASP A 75 17.53 -11.80 -12.27
CA ASP A 75 16.13 -11.48 -12.01
C ASP A 75 15.59 -10.46 -13.03
N PHE A 76 16.48 -9.75 -13.71
CA PHE A 76 16.11 -8.76 -14.71
C PHE A 76 15.86 -9.37 -16.09
N VAL A 77 16.37 -10.57 -16.36
CA VAL A 77 16.29 -11.20 -17.68
C VAL A 77 14.82 -11.39 -18.11
N GLY A 78 14.45 -10.81 -19.24
CA GLY A 78 13.10 -10.89 -19.79
C GLY A 78 12.07 -9.99 -19.10
N THR A 79 12.50 -9.08 -18.25
CA THR A 79 11.63 -8.12 -17.56
C THR A 79 11.88 -6.68 -18.01
N SER A 80 10.97 -5.76 -17.66
CA SER A 80 11.14 -4.33 -17.91
C SER A 80 12.33 -3.72 -17.15
N PHE A 81 12.84 -4.36 -16.11
CA PHE A 81 14.02 -3.90 -15.37
C PHE A 81 15.34 -3.99 -16.16
N GLN A 82 15.33 -4.67 -17.31
CA GLN A 82 16.46 -4.60 -18.25
C GLN A 82 16.64 -3.21 -18.86
N ASP A 83 15.58 -2.40 -18.86
CA ASP A 83 15.67 -0.99 -19.26
C ASP A 83 16.28 -0.17 -18.13
N PRO A 84 17.45 0.48 -18.35
CA PRO A 84 18.11 1.29 -17.33
C PRO A 84 17.24 2.43 -16.80
N THR A 85 16.32 2.96 -17.62
CA THR A 85 15.39 4.02 -17.22
C THR A 85 14.40 3.51 -16.18
N VAL A 86 13.80 2.34 -16.44
CA VAL A 86 12.87 1.69 -15.51
C VAL A 86 13.59 1.33 -14.21
N PHE A 87 14.75 0.71 -14.32
CA PHE A 87 15.57 0.36 -13.15
C PHE A 87 15.93 1.60 -12.31
N GLY A 88 16.38 2.67 -12.96
CA GLY A 88 16.74 3.92 -12.28
C GLY A 88 15.56 4.55 -11.54
N THR A 89 14.36 4.50 -12.12
CA THR A 89 13.15 5.00 -11.46
C THR A 89 12.88 4.27 -10.14
N TYR A 90 12.98 2.96 -10.14
CA TYR A 90 12.73 2.15 -8.93
C TYR A 90 13.84 2.29 -7.88
N LYS A 91 15.06 2.59 -8.29
CA LYS A 91 16.17 2.83 -7.38
C LYS A 91 15.97 4.07 -6.51
N GLU A 92 15.34 5.09 -7.08
CA GLU A 92 15.09 6.38 -6.39
C GLU A 92 13.66 6.46 -5.80
N MET A 93 12.90 5.35 -5.84
CA MET A 93 11.51 5.36 -5.44
C MET A 93 11.34 5.55 -3.94
N THR A 94 10.53 6.53 -3.59
CA THR A 94 9.95 6.69 -2.25
C THR A 94 8.43 6.65 -2.34
N VAL A 95 7.78 6.07 -1.35
CA VAL A 95 6.32 6.10 -1.21
C VAL A 95 5.95 7.32 -0.38
N PRO A 96 5.44 8.41 -0.98
CA PRO A 96 5.11 9.61 -0.25
C PRO A 96 3.76 9.42 0.47
N ALA A 97 3.76 9.50 1.79
CA ALA A 97 2.58 9.40 2.63
C ALA A 97 2.75 10.26 3.88
N GLN A 98 2.83 11.55 3.65
CA GLN A 98 2.92 12.54 4.73
C GLN A 98 1.65 12.53 5.59
N PRO A 99 1.72 12.90 6.87
CA PRO A 99 0.57 12.89 7.77
C PRO A 99 -0.65 13.67 7.24
N GLY A 100 -0.42 14.83 6.64
CA GLY A 100 -1.51 15.65 6.09
C GLY A 100 -2.24 14.96 4.95
N TRP A 101 -1.50 14.34 4.03
CA TRP A 101 -2.08 13.55 2.94
C TRP A 101 -2.89 12.37 3.46
N ALA A 102 -2.32 11.61 4.40
CA ALA A 102 -2.99 10.44 4.97
C ALA A 102 -4.29 10.83 5.70
N GLU A 103 -4.27 11.91 6.50
CA GLU A 103 -5.46 12.42 7.18
C GLU A 103 -6.57 12.83 6.19
N GLU A 104 -6.22 13.55 5.14
CA GLU A 104 -7.18 13.98 4.12
C GLU A 104 -7.74 12.76 3.36
N HIS A 105 -6.88 11.84 2.97
CA HIS A 105 -7.31 10.63 2.27
C HIS A 105 -8.28 9.79 3.10
N ILE A 106 -7.97 9.57 4.37
CA ILE A 106 -8.84 8.84 5.31
C ILE A 106 -10.19 9.55 5.47
N LYS A 107 -10.21 10.89 5.57
CA LYS A 107 -11.47 11.65 5.66
C LYS A 107 -12.33 11.45 4.41
N ARG A 108 -11.74 11.48 3.22
CA ARG A 108 -12.46 11.25 1.96
C ARG A 108 -13.00 9.82 1.88
N LEU A 109 -12.20 8.81 2.23
CA LEU A 109 -12.64 7.42 2.28
C LEU A 109 -13.79 7.22 3.28
N ASN A 110 -13.68 7.81 4.48
CA ASN A 110 -14.75 7.74 5.49
C ASN A 110 -16.04 8.39 4.98
N ALA A 111 -15.95 9.54 4.30
CA ALA A 111 -17.11 10.22 3.73
C ALA A 111 -17.78 9.39 2.62
N ALA A 112 -16.99 8.63 1.86
CA ALA A 112 -17.47 7.72 0.84
C ALA A 112 -17.96 6.36 1.40
N GLY A 113 -17.76 6.09 2.68
CA GLY A 113 -18.12 4.78 3.29
C GLY A 113 -17.15 3.66 2.94
N ILE A 114 -15.95 3.97 2.47
CA ILE A 114 -14.92 3.01 2.08
C ILE A 114 -14.00 2.74 3.28
N GLN A 115 -13.75 1.48 3.57
CA GLN A 115 -12.86 1.09 4.66
C GLN A 115 -11.39 1.35 4.31
N SER A 116 -10.66 2.03 5.20
CA SER A 116 -9.21 2.13 5.10
C SER A 116 -8.53 0.83 5.55
N ALA A 117 -7.63 0.30 4.73
CA ALA A 117 -6.72 -0.79 5.06
C ALA A 117 -5.30 -0.22 5.16
N PHE A 118 -4.75 -0.17 6.37
CA PHE A 118 -3.50 0.54 6.63
C PHE A 118 -2.28 -0.30 6.27
N GLN A 119 -1.47 0.21 5.34
CA GLN A 119 -0.16 -0.38 5.04
C GLN A 119 0.88 0.15 6.01
N CYS A 120 1.37 -0.74 6.86
CA CYS A 120 2.36 -0.47 7.89
C CYS A 120 3.69 -1.11 7.50
N TYR A 121 4.70 -0.29 7.30
CA TYR A 121 6.02 -0.73 6.88
C TYR A 121 6.94 -1.12 8.04
N ASN A 122 6.57 -0.73 9.24
CA ASN A 122 7.27 -1.01 10.49
C ASN A 122 6.37 -0.65 11.68
N ILE A 123 6.85 -0.91 12.89
CA ILE A 123 6.08 -0.63 14.12
C ILE A 123 5.74 0.86 14.30
N ASN A 124 6.58 1.77 13.80
CA ASN A 124 6.30 3.21 13.88
C ASN A 124 5.10 3.61 13.01
N SER A 125 4.87 2.93 11.89
CA SER A 125 3.67 3.13 11.08
C SER A 125 2.40 2.77 11.86
N PHE A 126 2.46 1.69 12.65
CA PHE A 126 1.34 1.29 13.51
C PHE A 126 1.04 2.34 14.58
N GLU A 127 2.06 2.90 15.23
CA GLU A 127 1.88 4.00 16.21
C GLU A 127 1.18 5.21 15.57
N SER A 128 1.47 5.51 14.31
CA SER A 128 0.80 6.58 13.57
C SER A 128 -0.68 6.27 13.36
N VAL A 129 -1.05 5.01 13.07
CA VAL A 129 -2.47 4.58 12.99
C VAL A 129 -3.17 4.76 14.32
N GLU A 130 -2.54 4.36 15.43
CA GLU A 130 -3.10 4.57 16.77
C GLU A 130 -3.37 6.05 17.05
N ARG A 131 -2.46 6.95 16.65
CA ARG A 131 -2.66 8.41 16.81
C ARG A 131 -3.85 8.91 16.00
N LEU A 132 -4.06 8.41 14.78
CA LEU A 132 -5.23 8.73 13.95
C LEU A 132 -6.54 8.29 14.64
N MET A 133 -6.54 7.11 15.23
CA MET A 133 -7.68 6.59 15.99
C MET A 133 -7.95 7.42 17.26
N ARG A 134 -6.93 7.71 18.06
CA ARG A 134 -7.05 8.54 19.28
C ARG A 134 -7.55 9.96 18.96
N ARG A 135 -7.19 10.50 17.82
CA ARG A 135 -7.68 11.81 17.34
C ARG A 135 -9.08 11.75 16.72
N GLY A 136 -9.68 10.56 16.61
CA GLY A 136 -11.00 10.36 16.03
C GLY A 136 -11.08 10.57 14.51
N ILE A 137 -9.94 10.58 13.82
CA ILE A 137 -9.85 10.69 12.36
C ILE A 137 -10.31 9.38 11.71
N TYR A 138 -9.96 8.25 12.32
CA TYR A 138 -10.44 6.93 11.93
C TYR A 138 -11.15 6.24 13.10
N LYS A 139 -12.30 5.62 12.85
CA LYS A 139 -13.15 4.97 13.87
C LYS A 139 -13.62 3.58 13.46
N GLY A 140 -13.32 3.15 12.25
CA GLY A 140 -13.79 1.88 11.71
C GLY A 140 -13.06 0.67 12.30
N PRO A 141 -13.46 -0.54 11.87
CA PRO A 141 -12.69 -1.74 12.16
C PRO A 141 -11.26 -1.60 11.68
N LEU A 142 -10.31 -2.10 12.47
CA LEU A 142 -8.90 -1.97 12.15
C LEU A 142 -8.46 -3.09 11.22
N VAL A 143 -8.06 -2.72 10.01
CA VAL A 143 -7.42 -3.61 9.03
C VAL A 143 -5.99 -3.12 8.82
N LEU A 144 -5.04 -3.95 9.16
CA LEU A 144 -3.61 -3.68 9.06
C LEU A 144 -2.97 -4.62 8.04
N ASN A 145 -2.08 -4.09 7.25
CA ASN A 145 -1.21 -4.86 6.38
C ASN A 145 0.25 -4.58 6.76
N TRP A 146 0.94 -5.59 7.31
CA TRP A 146 2.37 -5.48 7.54
C TRP A 146 3.11 -5.76 6.24
N VAL A 147 3.76 -4.73 5.71
CA VAL A 147 4.51 -4.80 4.45
C VAL A 147 6.00 -4.86 4.78
N ALA A 148 6.59 -6.02 4.58
CA ALA A 148 7.98 -6.31 4.90
C ALA A 148 8.74 -6.70 3.64
N ILE A 149 9.24 -5.70 2.94
CA ILE A 149 9.98 -5.87 1.67
C ILE A 149 11.40 -5.29 1.71
N SER A 150 11.88 -4.95 2.92
CA SER A 150 13.19 -4.30 3.11
C SER A 150 13.28 -2.89 2.51
N GLY A 151 14.45 -2.37 2.25
CA GLY A 151 14.64 -0.96 1.89
C GLY A 151 14.42 -0.07 3.10
N GLY A 152 13.49 0.86 3.05
CA GLY A 152 13.05 1.66 4.20
C GLY A 152 11.97 0.99 5.05
N MET A 153 11.65 -0.27 4.80
CA MET A 153 10.62 -1.05 5.46
C MET A 153 11.22 -2.18 6.30
N ASP A 154 10.40 -2.85 7.10
CA ASP A 154 10.85 -4.00 7.87
C ASP A 154 11.45 -5.09 6.97
N MET A 155 12.51 -5.72 7.47
CA MET A 155 13.01 -6.94 6.87
C MET A 155 12.04 -8.10 7.16
N PRO A 156 11.71 -8.94 6.15
CA PRO A 156 10.81 -10.09 6.32
C PRO A 156 11.49 -11.20 7.15
N ASN A 157 11.43 -11.09 8.45
CA ASN A 157 11.93 -12.11 9.39
C ASN A 157 10.96 -12.30 10.55
N ILE A 158 11.08 -13.43 11.20
CA ILE A 158 10.17 -13.84 12.28
C ILE A 158 10.19 -12.89 13.48
N TYR A 159 11.30 -12.24 13.75
CA TYR A 159 11.43 -11.34 14.91
C TYR A 159 10.66 -10.04 14.68
N ASN A 160 10.79 -9.44 13.48
CA ASN A 160 10.04 -8.26 13.11
C ASN A 160 8.54 -8.57 13.04
N PHE A 161 8.17 -9.72 12.49
CA PHE A 161 6.78 -10.17 12.45
C PHE A 161 6.20 -10.35 13.85
N ALA A 162 6.88 -11.08 14.73
CA ALA A 162 6.42 -11.30 16.09
C ALA A 162 6.31 -9.98 16.87
N ASN A 163 7.24 -9.05 16.66
CA ASN A 163 7.19 -7.72 17.27
C ASN A 163 5.98 -6.92 16.78
N PHE A 164 5.69 -6.95 15.49
CA PHE A 164 4.51 -6.29 14.91
C PHE A 164 3.21 -6.91 15.44
N VAL A 165 3.08 -8.23 15.40
CA VAL A 165 1.89 -8.96 15.89
C VAL A 165 1.56 -8.63 17.34
N ARG A 166 2.58 -8.50 18.20
CA ARG A 166 2.38 -8.14 19.61
C ARG A 166 1.78 -6.75 19.82
N ALA A 167 1.92 -5.86 18.85
CA ALA A 167 1.35 -4.52 18.90
C ALA A 167 -0.06 -4.42 18.30
N VAL A 168 -0.49 -5.44 17.56
CA VAL A 168 -1.83 -5.49 16.95
C VAL A 168 -2.88 -5.67 18.02
N PRO A 169 -3.90 -4.79 18.14
CA PRO A 169 -4.95 -4.93 19.12
C PRO A 169 -5.88 -6.10 18.78
N ASP A 170 -6.50 -6.64 19.85
CA ASP A 170 -7.51 -7.68 19.71
C ASP A 170 -8.65 -7.22 18.81
N GLY A 171 -9.10 -8.13 17.93
CA GLY A 171 -10.18 -7.88 16.98
C GLY A 171 -9.76 -7.16 15.71
N ALA A 172 -8.51 -6.76 15.56
CA ALA A 172 -7.97 -6.26 14.29
C ALA A 172 -7.74 -7.42 13.31
N VAL A 173 -7.92 -7.12 12.02
CA VAL A 173 -7.52 -8.01 10.92
C VAL A 173 -6.09 -7.66 10.52
N LEU A 174 -5.20 -8.66 10.54
CA LEU A 174 -3.83 -8.51 10.08
C LEU A 174 -3.60 -9.32 8.82
N THR A 175 -3.09 -8.66 7.79
CA THR A 175 -2.55 -9.29 6.59
C THR A 175 -1.04 -9.06 6.52
N VAL A 176 -0.35 -9.92 5.78
CA VAL A 176 1.11 -9.86 5.61
C VAL A 176 1.42 -9.79 4.14
N GLU A 177 2.26 -8.86 3.77
CA GLU A 177 2.77 -8.71 2.41
C GLU A 177 4.29 -8.76 2.41
N SER A 178 4.83 -9.65 1.57
CA SER A 178 6.26 -9.71 1.31
C SER A 178 6.50 -10.20 -0.11
N SER A 179 7.30 -9.47 -0.86
CA SER A 179 7.63 -9.78 -2.27
C SER A 179 9.05 -10.31 -2.46
N MET A 180 9.77 -10.56 -1.37
CA MET A 180 11.19 -10.92 -1.44
C MET A 180 11.41 -12.42 -1.45
N ARG A 181 12.55 -12.85 -2.06
CA ARG A 181 13.11 -14.17 -1.78
C ARG A 181 13.34 -14.31 -0.27
N ASN A 182 13.26 -15.45 0.28
CA ASN A 182 13.36 -15.67 1.73
C ASN A 182 12.23 -15.01 2.52
N VAL A 183 11.07 -14.93 1.90
CA VAL A 183 9.84 -14.67 2.64
C VAL A 183 9.83 -15.59 3.86
N LEU A 184 9.36 -15.06 4.96
CA LEU A 184 9.12 -15.85 6.16
C LEU A 184 8.63 -17.24 5.80
N PRO A 185 9.21 -18.29 6.34
CA PRO A 185 8.52 -19.56 6.40
C PRO A 185 7.33 -19.38 7.35
N VAL A 186 6.29 -18.73 6.84
CA VAL A 186 5.01 -18.53 7.54
C VAL A 186 4.15 -19.73 7.19
N ASN A 187 4.68 -20.91 7.42
CA ASN A 187 3.95 -22.16 7.28
C ASN A 187 3.76 -22.78 8.65
#